data_72c325fb5dbbb02785149c458aa4ae61
#
_entry.id   72c325fb5dbbb02785149c458aa4ae61
#
_cell.length_a   1.000
_cell.length_b   1.000
_cell.length_c   1.000
_cell.angle_alpha   90.00
_cell.angle_beta   90.00
_cell.angle_gamma   90.00
#
_symmetry.space_group_name_H-M   'P 1'
#
loop_
_entity.id
_entity.type
_entity.pdbx_description
1 polymer ?
#
loop_
_entity_poly.entity_id
_entity_poly.type
_entity_poly.pdbx_seq_one_letter_code
_entity_poly.pdbx_strand_id
1 'polypeptide(L)'
;HREHPTYGLQFHPESLLTADGKRMLANFLNLIPGVSVPLPAVAELPMKTALCRYANQVAEGKDLTEQEAMETMDIIMSGGATNAQIAALLTALRMKGETIAEITGFAKGMRAKANHVTGCEESVDIVGTGGDLASSFNISTTSSFVIAAAGMPVAKHGNRSVSSKSGAADVLESLGVKIQTTPEQAKASIEHVGISFLFAQSYHGSMKYVGPARKEMGMRTVFNILGPLTNPASTNYIVLGVYEKALLPYEDVPAEMIPIGKMEKETVDKILAFF
;
A
#
# COMPACT_ATOMS: atom_id res chain seq x y z
N HIS A 1 28.67 -9.81 39.64
CA HIS A 1 29.55 -9.75 40.81
C HIS A 1 30.65 -10.79 40.67
N ARG A 2 31.87 -10.48 41.05
CA ARG A 2 33.04 -11.39 40.81
C ARG A 2 33.00 -12.67 41.66
N GLU A 3 32.36 -12.63 42.81
CA GLU A 3 32.33 -13.74 43.79
C GLU A 3 30.95 -14.39 43.91
N HIS A 4 29.91 -13.75 43.39
CA HIS A 4 28.55 -14.26 43.43
C HIS A 4 27.93 -14.23 42.05
N PRO A 5 27.10 -15.21 41.66
CA PRO A 5 26.42 -15.27 40.37
C PRO A 5 25.30 -14.20 40.32
N THR A 6 25.68 -12.94 40.24
CA THR A 6 24.76 -11.80 40.15
C THR A 6 24.80 -11.25 38.75
N TYR A 7 23.65 -11.20 38.09
CA TYR A 7 23.45 -10.71 36.74
C TYR A 7 22.54 -9.49 36.77
N GLY A 8 22.87 -8.47 36.03
CA GLY A 8 22.04 -7.29 35.85
C GLY A 8 21.42 -7.28 34.45
N LEU A 9 20.14 -6.92 34.35
CA LEU A 9 19.46 -6.69 33.10
C LEU A 9 19.14 -5.19 32.98
N GLN A 10 19.45 -4.57 31.84
CA GLN A 10 19.21 -3.15 31.59
C GLN A 10 17.98 -2.96 30.66
N PHE A 11 17.01 -3.85 30.75
CA PHE A 11 15.76 -3.80 30.01
C PHE A 11 14.67 -4.48 30.84
N HIS A 12 13.42 -4.36 30.39
CA HIS A 12 12.26 -4.91 31.09
C HIS A 12 11.83 -6.25 30.47
N PRO A 13 12.30 -7.40 30.99
CA PRO A 13 11.94 -8.71 30.44
C PRO A 13 10.45 -9.05 30.62
N GLU A 14 9.75 -8.36 31.54
CA GLU A 14 8.30 -8.46 31.78
C GLU A 14 7.48 -7.67 30.77
N SER A 15 8.09 -6.76 30.00
CA SER A 15 7.41 -5.88 29.05
C SER A 15 6.78 -6.69 27.91
N LEU A 16 5.60 -6.27 27.47
CA LEU A 16 4.92 -6.81 26.28
C LEU A 16 5.76 -6.68 25.01
N LEU A 17 6.66 -5.71 24.95
CA LEU A 17 7.58 -5.50 23.81
C LEU A 17 8.82 -6.40 23.86
N THR A 18 9.04 -7.12 24.95
CA THR A 18 10.12 -8.09 25.08
C THR A 18 9.55 -9.51 24.84
N ALA A 19 9.44 -9.90 23.58
CA ALA A 19 8.77 -11.12 23.15
C ALA A 19 9.30 -12.38 23.88
N ASP A 20 10.61 -12.49 24.04
CA ASP A 20 11.29 -13.60 24.70
C ASP A 20 11.56 -13.36 26.19
N GLY A 21 10.98 -12.33 26.79
CA GLY A 21 11.25 -11.94 28.18
C GLY A 21 11.05 -13.07 29.17
N LYS A 22 9.96 -13.82 29.07
CA LYS A 22 9.69 -15.01 29.90
C LYS A 22 10.75 -16.10 29.73
N ARG A 23 11.23 -16.30 28.49
CA ARG A 23 12.28 -17.26 28.19
C ARG A 23 13.64 -16.81 28.75
N MET A 24 13.92 -15.51 28.69
CA MET A 24 15.12 -14.93 29.33
C MET A 24 15.11 -15.14 30.84
N LEU A 25 13.95 -14.89 31.50
CA LEU A 25 13.78 -15.15 32.93
C LEU A 25 13.91 -16.63 33.27
N ALA A 26 13.33 -17.53 32.47
CA ALA A 26 13.47 -18.96 32.66
C ALA A 26 14.93 -19.44 32.50
N ASN A 27 15.65 -18.92 31.49
CA ASN A 27 17.08 -19.17 31.32
C ASN A 27 17.89 -18.71 32.53
N PHE A 28 17.58 -17.52 33.06
CA PHE A 28 18.24 -16.98 34.25
C PHE A 28 18.00 -17.87 35.48
N LEU A 29 16.74 -18.29 35.72
CA LEU A 29 16.39 -19.14 36.82
C LEU A 29 17.08 -20.51 36.72
N ASN A 30 17.27 -21.07 35.52
CA ASN A 30 17.96 -22.33 35.28
C ASN A 30 19.49 -22.25 35.53
N LEU A 31 20.05 -21.08 35.79
CA LEU A 31 21.44 -20.92 36.27
C LEU A 31 21.57 -21.20 37.76
N ILE A 32 20.46 -21.24 38.49
CA ILE A 32 20.45 -21.53 39.95
C ILE A 32 20.54 -23.04 40.16
N PRO A 33 21.53 -23.55 40.93
CA PRO A 33 21.66 -24.96 41.21
C PRO A 33 20.37 -25.55 41.82
N GLY A 34 19.86 -26.63 41.23
CA GLY A 34 18.65 -27.32 41.70
C GLY A 34 17.34 -26.71 41.22
N VAL A 35 17.36 -25.60 40.46
CA VAL A 35 16.18 -25.01 39.83
C VAL A 35 16.09 -25.49 38.40
N SER A 36 14.92 -25.99 38.01
CA SER A 36 14.62 -26.38 36.62
C SER A 36 13.26 -25.78 36.22
N VAL A 37 13.29 -24.78 35.36
CA VAL A 37 12.10 -24.11 34.84
C VAL A 37 11.96 -24.44 33.35
N PRO A 38 10.80 -24.95 32.90
CA PRO A 38 10.55 -25.21 31.51
C PRO A 38 10.75 -23.90 30.69
N LEU A 39 11.48 -24.00 29.58
CA LEU A 39 11.59 -22.89 28.65
C LEU A 39 10.25 -22.71 27.90
N PRO A 40 9.60 -21.57 28.02
CA PRO A 40 8.42 -21.30 27.21
C PRO A 40 8.77 -21.33 25.74
N ALA A 41 7.81 -21.71 24.90
CA ALA A 41 7.95 -21.57 23.45
C ALA A 41 8.32 -20.12 23.09
N VAL A 42 9.03 -19.94 21.98
CA VAL A 42 9.30 -18.62 21.44
C VAL A 42 7.95 -17.91 21.26
N ALA A 43 7.79 -16.80 21.93
CA ALA A 43 6.53 -16.06 21.85
C ALA A 43 6.42 -15.41 20.46
N GLU A 44 5.42 -15.82 19.70
CA GLU A 44 5.00 -15.00 18.57
C GLU A 44 4.47 -13.67 19.10
N LEU A 45 5.02 -12.57 18.62
CA LEU A 45 4.52 -11.24 18.97
C LEU A 45 3.05 -11.14 18.54
N PRO A 46 2.15 -10.68 19.41
CA PRO A 46 0.80 -10.34 18.97
C PRO A 46 0.87 -9.37 17.80
N MET A 47 0.01 -9.54 16.82
CA MET A 47 -0.01 -8.71 15.59
C MET A 47 0.05 -7.20 15.88
N LYS A 48 -0.67 -6.74 16.93
CA LYS A 48 -0.63 -5.34 17.40
C LYS A 48 0.74 -4.90 17.90
N THR A 49 1.47 -5.80 18.53
CA THR A 49 2.82 -5.52 19.05
C THR A 49 3.86 -5.47 17.92
N ALA A 50 3.70 -6.28 16.90
CA ALA A 50 4.56 -6.25 15.71
C ALA A 50 4.49 -4.89 15.00
N LEU A 51 3.29 -4.33 14.81
CA LEU A 51 3.15 -2.99 14.21
C LEU A 51 3.83 -1.91 15.05
N CYS A 52 3.71 -1.97 16.39
CA CYS A 52 4.40 -1.01 17.26
C CYS A 52 5.92 -1.08 17.11
N ARG A 53 6.49 -2.27 16.91
CA ARG A 53 7.93 -2.43 16.65
C ARG A 53 8.33 -1.70 15.37
N TYR A 54 7.61 -1.87 14.29
CA TYR A 54 7.89 -1.19 13.02
C TYR A 54 7.68 0.32 13.12
N ALA A 55 6.62 0.76 13.80
CA ALA A 55 6.39 2.18 14.02
C ALA A 55 7.53 2.85 14.82
N ASN A 56 8.05 2.18 15.85
CA ASN A 56 9.20 2.69 16.61
C ASN A 56 10.48 2.70 15.78
N GLN A 57 10.75 1.65 14.99
CA GLN A 57 11.89 1.59 14.07
C GLN A 57 11.91 2.79 13.12
N VAL A 58 10.75 3.09 12.50
CA VAL A 58 10.60 4.24 11.60
C VAL A 58 10.70 5.57 12.35
N ALA A 59 10.13 5.67 13.56
CA ALA A 59 10.22 6.89 14.38
C ALA A 59 11.65 7.21 14.83
N GLU A 60 12.52 6.19 14.93
CA GLU A 60 13.97 6.34 15.16
C GLU A 60 14.74 6.72 13.89
N GLY A 61 14.07 6.95 12.76
CA GLY A 61 14.68 7.29 11.48
C GLY A 61 15.26 6.10 10.72
N LYS A 62 14.96 4.86 11.13
CA LYS A 62 15.42 3.64 10.46
C LYS A 62 14.42 3.19 9.41
N ASP A 63 14.93 2.74 8.27
CA ASP A 63 14.12 2.23 7.17
C ASP A 63 13.57 0.84 7.49
N LEU A 64 12.39 0.54 6.95
CA LEU A 64 11.90 -0.82 6.85
C LEU A 64 12.51 -1.48 5.61
N THR A 65 12.84 -2.75 5.73
CA THR A 65 13.10 -3.57 4.56
C THR A 65 11.80 -3.79 3.77
N GLU A 66 11.90 -4.18 2.52
CA GLU A 66 10.74 -4.53 1.70
C GLU A 66 9.85 -5.57 2.39
N GLN A 67 10.46 -6.60 2.98
CA GLN A 67 9.74 -7.65 3.69
C GLN A 67 9.02 -7.13 4.94
N GLU A 68 9.65 -6.28 5.74
CA GLU A 68 9.03 -5.66 6.91
C GLU A 68 7.87 -4.74 6.51
N ALA A 69 8.01 -4.02 5.39
CA ALA A 69 6.94 -3.19 4.84
C ALA A 69 5.75 -4.05 4.36
N MET A 70 6.00 -5.20 3.71
CA MET A 70 4.95 -6.17 3.36
C MET A 70 4.22 -6.69 4.60
N GLU A 71 4.95 -7.11 5.62
CA GLU A 71 4.38 -7.59 6.89
C GLU A 71 3.56 -6.50 7.59
N THR A 72 4.08 -5.28 7.61
CA THR A 72 3.38 -4.11 8.13
C THR A 72 2.04 -3.91 7.43
N MET A 73 2.03 -3.98 6.11
CA MET A 73 0.81 -3.85 5.31
C MET A 73 -0.15 -5.02 5.57
N ASP A 74 0.35 -6.24 5.68
CA ASP A 74 -0.49 -7.41 6.01
C ASP A 74 -1.19 -7.24 7.36
N ILE A 75 -0.46 -6.80 8.39
CA ILE A 75 -1.02 -6.52 9.72
C ILE A 75 -2.16 -5.50 9.63
N ILE A 76 -1.93 -4.39 8.94
CA ILE A 76 -2.90 -3.31 8.79
C ILE A 76 -4.12 -3.79 8.01
N MET A 77 -3.91 -4.41 6.86
CA MET A 77 -4.97 -4.84 5.94
C MET A 77 -5.78 -6.03 6.47
N SER A 78 -5.25 -6.75 7.47
CA SER A 78 -5.97 -7.82 8.18
C SER A 78 -6.73 -7.31 9.42
N GLY A 79 -6.70 -5.99 9.69
CA GLY A 79 -7.36 -5.39 10.84
C GLY A 79 -6.62 -5.65 12.18
N GLY A 80 -5.35 -6.02 12.12
CA GLY A 80 -4.50 -6.30 13.28
C GLY A 80 -4.00 -5.06 14.03
N ALA A 81 -4.35 -3.85 13.57
CA ALA A 81 -3.87 -2.60 14.14
C ALA A 81 -5.00 -1.67 14.55
N THR A 82 -4.77 -0.85 15.56
CA THR A 82 -5.69 0.24 15.95
C THR A 82 -5.43 1.49 15.10
N ASN A 83 -6.42 2.39 15.01
CA ASN A 83 -6.25 3.68 14.33
C ASN A 83 -5.05 4.47 14.86
N ALA A 84 -4.82 4.46 16.17
CA ALA A 84 -3.68 5.14 16.76
C ALA A 84 -2.33 4.56 16.30
N GLN A 85 -2.22 3.23 16.22
CA GLN A 85 -1.01 2.56 15.74
C GLN A 85 -0.75 2.84 14.25
N ILE A 86 -1.80 2.80 13.44
CA ILE A 86 -1.74 3.13 12.01
C ILE A 86 -1.31 4.59 11.84
N ALA A 87 -1.94 5.51 12.57
CA ALA A 87 -1.60 6.93 12.50
C ALA A 87 -0.15 7.20 12.93
N ALA A 88 0.33 6.57 14.01
CA ALA A 88 1.70 6.69 14.47
C ALA A 88 2.71 6.25 13.39
N LEU A 89 2.50 5.07 12.79
CA LEU A 89 3.36 4.56 11.72
C LEU A 89 3.35 5.49 10.49
N LEU A 90 2.17 5.86 10.01
CA LEU A 90 2.04 6.71 8.82
C LEU A 90 2.65 8.10 9.02
N THR A 91 2.53 8.66 10.24
CA THR A 91 3.17 9.93 10.59
C THR A 91 4.70 9.78 10.62
N ALA A 92 5.21 8.72 11.24
CA ALA A 92 6.64 8.45 11.31
C ALA A 92 7.25 8.25 9.90
N LEU A 93 6.61 7.47 9.03
CA LEU A 93 7.01 7.29 7.62
C LEU A 93 7.07 8.64 6.90
N ARG A 94 6.04 9.46 7.01
CA ARG A 94 6.02 10.78 6.38
C ARG A 94 7.12 11.71 6.89
N MET A 95 7.42 11.67 8.20
CA MET A 95 8.47 12.51 8.79
C MET A 95 9.87 12.07 8.38
N LYS A 96 10.09 10.76 8.30
CA LYS A 96 11.33 10.17 7.84
C LYS A 96 11.54 10.35 6.32
N GLY A 97 10.48 10.27 5.57
CA GLY A 97 10.46 10.05 4.12
C GLY A 97 10.51 8.55 3.79
N GLU A 98 9.61 8.13 2.91
CA GLU A 98 9.52 6.73 2.49
C GLU A 98 10.64 6.38 1.51
N THR A 99 11.20 5.18 1.64
CA THR A 99 12.19 4.64 0.70
C THR A 99 11.52 3.82 -0.40
N ILE A 100 12.23 3.56 -1.50
CA ILE A 100 11.77 2.69 -2.59
C ILE A 100 11.40 1.30 -2.06
N ALA A 101 12.25 0.71 -1.20
CA ALA A 101 12.00 -0.60 -0.60
C ALA A 101 10.70 -0.62 0.23
N GLU A 102 10.46 0.42 1.01
CA GLU A 102 9.23 0.55 1.81
C GLU A 102 7.99 0.66 0.92
N ILE A 103 8.01 1.55 -0.08
CA ILE A 103 6.90 1.73 -1.03
C ILE A 103 6.62 0.43 -1.78
N THR A 104 7.69 -0.26 -2.23
CA THR A 104 7.61 -1.55 -2.89
C THR A 104 6.94 -2.60 -2.02
N GLY A 105 7.39 -2.75 -0.77
CA GLY A 105 6.80 -3.69 0.18
C GLY A 105 5.34 -3.37 0.49
N PHE A 106 5.01 -2.11 0.72
CA PHE A 106 3.62 -1.69 0.94
C PHE A 106 2.72 -1.98 -0.26
N ALA A 107 3.19 -1.70 -1.48
CA ALA A 107 2.44 -1.99 -2.70
C ALA A 107 2.22 -3.50 -2.88
N LYS A 108 3.25 -4.33 -2.68
CA LYS A 108 3.15 -5.81 -2.71
C LYS A 108 2.13 -6.32 -1.70
N GLY A 109 2.22 -5.88 -0.44
CA GLY A 109 1.29 -6.27 0.62
C GLY A 109 -0.15 -5.87 0.32
N MET A 110 -0.37 -4.68 -0.24
CA MET A 110 -1.68 -4.21 -0.63
C MET A 110 -2.25 -4.98 -1.82
N ARG A 111 -1.44 -5.28 -2.84
CA ARG A 111 -1.82 -6.11 -3.98
C ARG A 111 -2.21 -7.52 -3.55
N ALA A 112 -1.45 -8.14 -2.66
CA ALA A 112 -1.75 -9.48 -2.16
C ALA A 112 -3.15 -9.63 -1.51
N LYS A 113 -3.74 -8.53 -1.06
CA LYS A 113 -5.09 -8.49 -0.45
C LYS A 113 -6.17 -7.96 -1.39
N ALA A 114 -5.84 -7.66 -2.63
CA ALA A 114 -6.80 -7.13 -3.61
C ALA A 114 -7.65 -8.25 -4.23
N ASN A 115 -8.86 -7.88 -4.66
CA ASN A 115 -9.67 -8.72 -5.56
C ASN A 115 -9.15 -8.50 -6.99
N HIS A 116 -8.43 -9.47 -7.53
CA HIS A 116 -7.77 -9.33 -8.84
C HIS A 116 -8.72 -9.46 -10.02
N VAL A 117 -8.45 -8.68 -11.07
CA VAL A 117 -9.04 -8.83 -12.41
C VAL A 117 -7.99 -9.45 -13.31
N THR A 118 -8.09 -10.73 -13.57
CA THR A 118 -7.10 -11.49 -14.35
C THR A 118 -7.41 -11.55 -15.83
N GLY A 119 -6.37 -11.59 -16.69
CA GLY A 119 -6.50 -11.65 -18.14
C GLY A 119 -6.74 -10.28 -18.79
N CYS A 120 -6.40 -9.20 -18.10
CA CYS A 120 -6.49 -7.83 -18.59
C CYS A 120 -5.15 -7.09 -18.48
N GLU A 121 -4.05 -7.82 -18.39
CA GLU A 121 -2.70 -7.29 -18.17
C GLU A 121 -2.25 -6.39 -19.33
N GLU A 122 -2.71 -6.65 -20.55
CA GLU A 122 -2.42 -5.84 -21.76
C GLU A 122 -3.24 -4.55 -21.86
N SER A 123 -3.92 -4.16 -20.79
CA SER A 123 -4.63 -2.88 -20.70
C SER A 123 -3.74 -1.78 -20.12
N VAL A 124 -4.13 -0.52 -20.35
CA VAL A 124 -3.47 0.65 -19.78
C VAL A 124 -4.26 1.21 -18.58
N ASP A 125 -3.55 1.62 -17.54
CA ASP A 125 -4.10 2.50 -16.50
C ASP A 125 -3.66 3.94 -16.73
N ILE A 126 -4.58 4.89 -16.53
CA ILE A 126 -4.28 6.32 -16.58
C ILE A 126 -4.67 6.90 -15.23
N VAL A 127 -3.70 7.18 -14.41
CA VAL A 127 -3.91 7.54 -13.01
C VAL A 127 -2.93 8.63 -12.58
N GLY A 128 -3.31 9.40 -11.58
CA GLY A 128 -2.42 10.35 -10.91
C GLY A 128 -2.36 10.07 -9.42
N THR A 129 -1.29 10.49 -8.78
CA THR A 129 -1.16 10.47 -7.32
C THR A 129 -2.20 11.38 -6.65
N GLY A 130 -2.83 12.28 -7.41
CA GLY A 130 -3.75 13.28 -6.91
C GLY A 130 -3.04 14.37 -6.10
N GLY A 131 -3.85 15.34 -5.63
CA GLY A 131 -3.36 16.33 -4.68
C GLY A 131 -2.49 17.45 -5.27
N ASP A 132 -2.53 17.66 -6.57
CA ASP A 132 -1.85 18.75 -7.27
C ASP A 132 -2.47 20.12 -7.01
N LEU A 133 -3.66 20.18 -6.39
CA LEU A 133 -4.43 21.39 -6.11
C LEU A 133 -4.75 22.23 -7.35
N ALA A 134 -4.56 21.71 -8.56
CA ALA A 134 -4.73 22.43 -9.81
C ALA A 134 -6.18 22.75 -10.15
N SER A 135 -7.14 22.07 -9.46
CA SER A 135 -8.59 22.25 -9.70
C SER A 135 -9.00 22.08 -11.17
N SER A 136 -8.24 21.28 -11.92
CA SER A 136 -8.54 20.96 -13.32
C SER A 136 -9.76 20.03 -13.42
N PHE A 137 -10.31 19.87 -14.64
CA PHE A 137 -11.28 18.80 -14.91
C PHE A 137 -10.63 17.42 -14.80
N ASN A 138 -11.43 16.36 -14.81
CA ASN A 138 -10.93 14.97 -14.65
C ASN A 138 -10.17 14.49 -15.90
N ILE A 139 -8.97 15.03 -16.12
CA ILE A 139 -8.12 14.76 -17.29
C ILE A 139 -7.91 13.26 -17.48
N SER A 140 -7.43 12.55 -16.45
CA SER A 140 -7.17 11.11 -16.54
C SER A 140 -8.41 10.29 -16.90
N THR A 141 -9.59 10.68 -16.41
CA THR A 141 -10.85 9.99 -16.74
C THR A 141 -11.25 10.25 -18.19
N THR A 142 -11.15 11.50 -18.65
CA THR A 142 -11.45 11.86 -20.04
C THR A 142 -10.48 11.18 -21.01
N SER A 143 -9.18 11.20 -20.72
CA SER A 143 -8.16 10.53 -21.52
C SER A 143 -8.38 9.03 -21.63
N SER A 144 -8.93 8.39 -20.59
CA SER A 144 -9.25 6.95 -20.61
C SER A 144 -10.26 6.60 -21.70
N PHE A 145 -11.28 7.42 -21.92
CA PHE A 145 -12.25 7.23 -23.00
C PHE A 145 -11.64 7.41 -24.38
N VAL A 146 -10.77 8.42 -24.53
CA VAL A 146 -10.08 8.70 -25.80
C VAL A 146 -9.16 7.52 -26.16
N ILE A 147 -8.40 6.99 -25.21
CA ILE A 147 -7.48 5.88 -25.41
C ILE A 147 -8.26 4.60 -25.73
N ALA A 148 -9.36 4.33 -25.05
CA ALA A 148 -10.21 3.19 -25.36
C ALA A 148 -10.83 3.32 -26.76
N ALA A 149 -11.28 4.51 -27.16
CA ALA A 149 -11.78 4.77 -28.50
C ALA A 149 -10.71 4.61 -29.59
N ALA A 150 -9.43 4.84 -29.25
CA ALA A 150 -8.30 4.57 -30.15
C ALA A 150 -7.94 3.07 -30.24
N GLY A 151 -8.65 2.18 -29.54
CA GLY A 151 -8.49 0.72 -29.62
C GLY A 151 -7.53 0.12 -28.58
N MET A 152 -7.02 0.91 -27.63
CA MET A 152 -6.21 0.39 -26.53
C MET A 152 -7.11 0.06 -25.33
N PRO A 153 -7.11 -1.20 -24.84
CA PRO A 153 -7.90 -1.57 -23.66
C PRO A 153 -7.50 -0.76 -22.43
N VAL A 154 -8.48 -0.30 -21.65
CA VAL A 154 -8.26 0.53 -20.47
C VAL A 154 -8.83 -0.14 -19.21
N ALA A 155 -7.98 -0.39 -18.25
CA ALA A 155 -8.36 -0.81 -16.89
C ALA A 155 -8.07 0.33 -15.90
N LYS A 156 -8.96 1.31 -15.87
CA LYS A 156 -8.74 2.52 -15.07
C LYS A 156 -8.97 2.27 -13.58
N HIS A 157 -7.91 2.27 -12.79
CA HIS A 157 -8.02 2.27 -11.33
C HIS A 157 -8.31 3.68 -10.81
N GLY A 158 -9.23 3.81 -9.87
CA GLY A 158 -9.56 5.12 -9.33
C GLY A 158 -10.48 5.08 -8.11
N ASN A 159 -10.64 6.25 -7.50
CA ASN A 159 -11.45 6.43 -6.28
C ASN A 159 -12.30 7.71 -6.38
N ARG A 160 -13.08 7.94 -5.30
CA ARG A 160 -13.71 9.23 -5.07
C ARG A 160 -12.65 10.29 -4.73
N SER A 161 -13.03 11.55 -4.89
CA SER A 161 -12.18 12.66 -4.48
C SER A 161 -11.91 12.62 -2.98
N VAL A 162 -10.67 12.97 -2.61
CA VAL A 162 -10.28 13.21 -1.22
C VAL A 162 -10.07 14.70 -0.97
N SER A 163 -9.52 15.43 -1.96
CA SER A 163 -9.12 16.85 -1.84
C SER A 163 -9.68 17.74 -2.94
N SER A 164 -10.11 17.19 -4.07
CA SER A 164 -10.73 17.94 -5.17
C SER A 164 -12.26 17.97 -5.05
N LYS A 165 -12.90 18.84 -5.84
CA LYS A 165 -14.37 18.98 -5.85
C LYS A 165 -15.07 17.74 -6.44
N SER A 166 -14.40 16.98 -7.30
CA SER A 166 -14.96 15.80 -7.96
C SER A 166 -13.84 14.84 -8.36
N GLY A 167 -13.92 13.58 -7.92
CA GLY A 167 -13.02 12.50 -8.30
C GLY A 167 -13.52 11.74 -9.54
N ALA A 168 -12.72 10.77 -9.99
CA ALA A 168 -13.07 9.94 -11.15
C ALA A 168 -14.39 9.18 -10.93
N ALA A 169 -14.58 8.58 -9.76
CA ALA A 169 -15.81 7.87 -9.41
C ALA A 169 -17.03 8.79 -9.41
N ASP A 170 -16.88 10.01 -8.87
CA ASP A 170 -17.99 10.97 -8.74
C ASP A 170 -18.52 11.40 -10.12
N VAL A 171 -17.61 11.67 -11.05
CA VAL A 171 -17.97 12.04 -12.44
C VAL A 171 -18.64 10.86 -13.15
N LEU A 172 -18.09 9.65 -13.05
CA LEU A 172 -18.64 8.48 -13.72
C LEU A 172 -20.05 8.12 -13.20
N GLU A 173 -20.27 8.20 -11.90
CA GLU A 173 -21.62 8.04 -11.33
C GLU A 173 -22.59 9.10 -11.84
N SER A 174 -22.16 10.36 -11.92
CA SER A 174 -23.00 11.46 -12.45
C SER A 174 -23.37 11.25 -13.91
N LEU A 175 -22.52 10.53 -14.67
CA LEU A 175 -22.80 10.12 -16.04
C LEU A 175 -23.63 8.82 -16.14
N GLY A 176 -24.05 8.25 -15.03
CA GLY A 176 -24.86 7.02 -14.98
C GLY A 176 -24.04 5.73 -15.10
N VAL A 177 -22.72 5.79 -14.99
CA VAL A 177 -21.87 4.60 -15.03
C VAL A 177 -21.94 3.85 -13.71
N LYS A 178 -22.19 2.53 -13.77
CA LYS A 178 -22.13 1.65 -12.61
C LYS A 178 -20.66 1.43 -12.22
N ILE A 179 -20.18 2.13 -11.20
CA ILE A 179 -18.77 2.05 -10.77
C ILE A 179 -18.45 0.82 -9.91
N GLN A 180 -19.45 0.25 -9.24
CA GLN A 180 -19.27 -0.97 -8.43
C GLN A 180 -19.45 -2.19 -9.31
N THR A 181 -18.35 -2.82 -9.68
CA THR A 181 -18.30 -4.01 -10.53
C THR A 181 -17.54 -5.14 -9.84
N THR A 182 -17.90 -6.39 -10.17
CA THR A 182 -17.08 -7.56 -9.79
C THR A 182 -15.89 -7.68 -10.75
N PRO A 183 -14.85 -8.45 -10.40
CA PRO A 183 -13.74 -8.73 -11.30
C PRO A 183 -14.17 -9.26 -12.67
N GLU A 184 -15.17 -10.16 -12.71
CA GLU A 184 -15.71 -10.75 -13.93
C GLU A 184 -16.43 -9.70 -14.78
N GLN A 185 -17.22 -8.84 -14.16
CA GLN A 185 -17.90 -7.75 -14.86
C GLN A 185 -16.91 -6.73 -15.42
N ALA A 186 -15.85 -6.40 -14.67
CA ALA A 186 -14.81 -5.51 -15.12
C ALA A 186 -14.05 -6.10 -16.32
N LYS A 187 -13.68 -7.38 -16.24
CA LYS A 187 -13.06 -8.11 -17.35
C LYS A 187 -13.93 -8.09 -18.60
N ALA A 188 -15.20 -8.48 -18.48
CA ALA A 188 -16.14 -8.47 -19.59
C ALA A 188 -16.30 -7.07 -20.21
N SER A 189 -16.30 -5.99 -19.37
CA SER A 189 -16.35 -4.62 -19.88
C SER A 189 -15.10 -4.26 -20.69
N ILE A 190 -13.90 -4.63 -20.21
CA ILE A 190 -12.65 -4.39 -20.95
C ILE A 190 -12.66 -5.15 -22.30
N GLU A 191 -13.07 -6.43 -22.29
CA GLU A 191 -13.07 -7.27 -23.49
C GLU A 191 -14.10 -6.82 -24.54
N HIS A 192 -15.28 -6.34 -24.14
CA HIS A 192 -16.37 -6.03 -25.07
C HIS A 192 -16.49 -4.54 -25.41
N VAL A 193 -16.11 -3.67 -24.47
CA VAL A 193 -16.28 -2.20 -24.60
C VAL A 193 -14.94 -1.49 -24.70
N GLY A 194 -13.84 -2.16 -24.34
CA GLY A 194 -12.49 -1.61 -24.37
C GLY A 194 -12.12 -0.83 -23.10
N ILE A 195 -13.03 -0.64 -22.13
CA ILE A 195 -12.76 0.10 -20.91
C ILE A 195 -13.54 -0.42 -19.71
N SER A 196 -12.91 -0.43 -18.54
CA SER A 196 -13.61 -0.58 -17.26
C SER A 196 -13.03 0.35 -16.20
N PHE A 197 -13.89 0.82 -15.29
CA PHE A 197 -13.50 1.56 -14.11
C PHE A 197 -13.37 0.62 -12.91
N LEU A 198 -12.17 0.48 -12.39
CA LEU A 198 -11.87 -0.35 -11.23
C LEU A 198 -11.93 0.50 -9.96
N PHE A 199 -13.11 0.54 -9.35
CA PHE A 199 -13.34 1.36 -8.18
C PHE A 199 -12.58 0.82 -6.97
N ALA A 200 -11.63 1.56 -6.44
CA ALA A 200 -10.70 1.10 -5.41
C ALA A 200 -11.38 0.44 -4.20
N GLN A 201 -12.53 0.95 -3.75
CA GLN A 201 -13.25 0.39 -2.60
C GLN A 201 -13.82 -1.00 -2.88
N SER A 202 -14.16 -1.33 -4.13
CA SER A 202 -14.67 -2.65 -4.52
C SER A 202 -13.55 -3.70 -4.56
N TYR A 203 -12.34 -3.29 -4.92
CA TYR A 203 -11.20 -4.20 -5.12
C TYR A 203 -10.26 -4.28 -3.92
N HIS A 204 -10.18 -3.23 -3.11
CA HIS A 204 -9.35 -3.14 -1.91
C HIS A 204 -10.21 -3.05 -0.64
N GLY A 205 -11.06 -4.05 -0.41
CA GLY A 205 -11.97 -4.08 0.74
C GLY A 205 -11.27 -3.93 2.10
N SER A 206 -10.01 -4.30 2.19
CA SER A 206 -9.18 -4.14 3.39
C SER A 206 -8.86 -2.68 3.73
N MET A 207 -9.05 -1.74 2.80
CA MET A 207 -8.89 -0.30 3.06
C MET A 207 -9.85 0.24 4.14
N LYS A 208 -10.93 -0.48 4.44
CA LYS A 208 -11.81 -0.16 5.58
C LYS A 208 -11.07 -0.06 6.92
N TYR A 209 -9.96 -0.78 7.08
CA TYR A 209 -9.16 -0.76 8.30
C TYR A 209 -8.23 0.46 8.40
N VAL A 210 -7.89 1.08 7.28
CA VAL A 210 -7.01 2.26 7.19
C VAL A 210 -7.80 3.56 7.07
N GLY A 211 -8.96 3.49 6.41
CA GLY A 211 -9.79 4.65 6.08
C GLY A 211 -10.07 5.58 7.26
N PRO A 212 -10.52 5.08 8.42
CA PRO A 212 -10.78 5.91 9.59
C PRO A 212 -9.54 6.69 10.06
N ALA A 213 -8.39 6.01 10.25
CA ALA A 213 -7.15 6.64 10.67
C ALA A 213 -6.72 7.75 9.69
N ARG A 214 -6.74 7.47 8.38
CA ARG A 214 -6.38 8.46 7.35
C ARG A 214 -7.30 9.68 7.35
N LYS A 215 -8.61 9.45 7.55
CA LYS A 215 -9.60 10.54 7.62
C LYS A 215 -9.35 11.45 8.83
N GLU A 216 -9.08 10.86 9.99
CA GLU A 216 -8.80 11.60 11.22
C GLU A 216 -7.47 12.36 11.13
N MET A 217 -6.43 11.77 10.53
CA MET A 217 -5.14 12.41 10.33
C MET A 217 -5.22 13.65 9.42
N GLY A 218 -6.07 13.65 8.40
CA GLY A 218 -6.26 14.79 7.50
C GLY A 218 -5.02 15.21 6.71
N MET A 219 -4.01 14.34 6.61
CA MET A 219 -2.75 14.64 5.95
C MET A 219 -2.37 13.57 4.91
N ARG A 220 -1.42 13.92 4.03
CA ARG A 220 -0.87 12.96 3.07
C ARG A 220 -0.01 11.89 3.77
N THR A 221 -0.07 10.68 3.26
CA THR A 221 0.67 9.52 3.72
C THR A 221 1.10 8.70 2.52
N VAL A 222 1.90 7.66 2.73
CA VAL A 222 2.30 6.70 1.69
C VAL A 222 1.10 6.17 0.88
N PHE A 223 -0.08 6.07 1.45
CA PHE A 223 -1.29 5.64 0.72
C PHE A 223 -1.72 6.58 -0.41
N ASN A 224 -1.21 7.80 -0.46
CA ASN A 224 -1.46 8.69 -1.59
C ASN A 224 -0.62 8.31 -2.83
N ILE A 225 0.49 7.61 -2.61
CA ILE A 225 1.38 7.11 -3.66
C ILE A 225 0.99 5.68 -4.07
N LEU A 226 0.52 4.86 -3.12
CA LEU A 226 0.20 3.45 -3.36
C LEU A 226 -0.98 3.22 -4.31
N GLY A 227 -1.93 4.14 -4.39
CA GLY A 227 -3.11 4.00 -5.25
C GLY A 227 -2.76 3.63 -6.70
N PRO A 228 -1.92 4.42 -7.38
CA PRO A 228 -1.45 4.11 -8.73
C PRO A 228 -0.71 2.77 -8.87
N LEU A 229 0.00 2.35 -7.83
CA LEU A 229 0.84 1.16 -7.82
C LEU A 229 0.07 -0.15 -7.56
N THR A 230 -1.22 -0.07 -7.31
CA THR A 230 -2.03 -1.20 -6.82
C THR A 230 -3.26 -1.48 -7.68
N ASN A 231 -3.15 -1.22 -8.99
CA ASN A 231 -4.21 -1.56 -9.93
C ASN A 231 -4.52 -3.07 -9.86
N PRO A 232 -5.79 -3.46 -9.59
CA PRO A 232 -6.16 -4.87 -9.44
C PRO A 232 -6.11 -5.67 -10.74
N ALA A 233 -6.04 -5.03 -11.92
CA ALA A 233 -5.86 -5.70 -13.20
C ALA A 233 -4.39 -5.99 -13.52
N SER A 234 -3.44 -5.54 -12.68
CA SER A 234 -2.00 -5.74 -12.90
C SER A 234 -1.55 -5.35 -14.31
N THR A 235 -2.00 -4.18 -14.77
CA THR A 235 -1.78 -3.67 -16.12
C THR A 235 -0.29 -3.54 -16.45
N ASN A 236 0.11 -3.91 -17.66
CA ASN A 236 1.48 -3.77 -18.17
C ASN A 236 1.82 -2.34 -18.57
N TYR A 237 0.81 -1.48 -18.72
CA TYR A 237 1.00 -0.10 -19.16
C TYR A 237 0.33 0.86 -18.16
N ILE A 238 1.04 1.92 -17.82
CA ILE A 238 0.53 2.97 -16.94
C ILE A 238 0.96 4.35 -17.42
N VAL A 239 0.03 5.29 -17.45
CA VAL A 239 0.33 6.72 -17.53
C VAL A 239 0.15 7.30 -16.15
N LEU A 240 1.27 7.60 -15.49
CA LEU A 240 1.29 8.05 -14.11
C LEU A 240 1.58 9.55 -14.03
N GLY A 241 0.58 10.32 -13.57
CA GLY A 241 0.75 11.72 -13.20
C GLY A 241 1.22 11.85 -11.75
N VAL A 242 2.33 12.55 -11.53
CA VAL A 242 2.82 12.89 -10.19
C VAL A 242 2.58 14.34 -9.87
N TYR A 243 2.20 14.65 -8.65
CA TYR A 243 1.93 16.03 -8.22
C TYR A 243 3.19 16.84 -7.91
N GLU A 244 4.32 16.16 -7.72
CA GLU A 244 5.59 16.76 -7.34
C GLU A 244 6.74 16.09 -8.07
N LYS A 245 7.66 16.90 -8.62
CA LYS A 245 8.82 16.40 -9.37
C LYS A 245 9.72 15.49 -8.53
N ALA A 246 9.78 15.69 -7.22
CA ALA A 246 10.55 14.85 -6.30
C ALA A 246 10.05 13.40 -6.22
N LEU A 247 8.84 13.12 -6.71
CA LEU A 247 8.31 11.75 -6.79
C LEU A 247 8.77 10.99 -8.05
N LEU A 248 9.46 11.63 -8.98
CA LEU A 248 10.00 10.99 -10.18
C LEU A 248 11.05 9.89 -9.89
N PRO A 249 11.88 9.95 -8.82
CA PRO A 249 12.78 8.86 -8.49
C PRO A 249 12.09 7.52 -8.18
N TYR A 250 10.78 7.52 -7.97
CA TYR A 250 10.00 6.28 -7.85
C TYR A 250 9.85 5.53 -9.18
N GLU A 251 10.36 6.09 -10.29
CA GLU A 251 10.52 5.40 -11.57
C GLU A 251 11.47 4.18 -11.47
N ASP A 252 12.36 4.16 -10.46
CA ASP A 252 13.27 3.04 -10.19
C ASP A 252 12.64 1.89 -9.37
N VAL A 253 11.36 1.98 -9.01
CA VAL A 253 10.66 0.83 -8.43
C VAL A 253 10.66 -0.30 -9.46
N PRO A 254 11.06 -1.54 -9.09
CA PRO A 254 11.22 -2.63 -10.04
C PRO A 254 10.00 -2.78 -10.96
N ALA A 255 10.24 -2.98 -12.26
CA ALA A 255 9.21 -3.07 -13.30
C ALA A 255 8.14 -4.15 -13.00
N GLU A 256 8.49 -5.18 -12.21
CA GLU A 256 7.57 -6.20 -11.68
C GLU A 256 6.50 -5.64 -10.75
N MET A 257 6.72 -4.43 -10.20
CA MET A 257 5.82 -3.79 -9.23
C MET A 257 5.06 -2.63 -9.82
N ILE A 258 5.67 -1.94 -10.75
CA ILE A 258 5.06 -0.92 -11.58
C ILE A 258 5.21 -1.45 -13.00
N PRO A 259 4.15 -1.91 -13.63
CA PRO A 259 4.19 -2.11 -15.05
C PRO A 259 4.23 -0.71 -15.71
N ILE A 260 5.35 -0.02 -15.57
CA ILE A 260 5.72 1.07 -16.47
C ILE A 260 6.25 0.38 -17.71
N GLY A 261 5.32 -0.17 -18.49
CA GLY A 261 5.64 -0.54 -19.84
C GLY A 261 6.12 0.72 -20.53
N LYS A 262 7.35 0.72 -21.03
CA LYS A 262 7.67 1.64 -22.11
C LYS A 262 6.63 1.33 -23.17
N MET A 263 5.66 2.22 -23.36
CA MET A 263 4.75 2.08 -24.48
C MET A 263 5.63 1.91 -25.73
N GLU A 264 5.46 0.82 -26.44
CA GLU A 264 6.13 0.59 -27.70
C GLU A 264 5.90 1.84 -28.56
N LYS A 265 6.94 2.32 -29.22
CA LYS A 265 6.89 3.54 -30.03
C LYS A 265 5.68 3.54 -30.96
N GLU A 266 5.33 2.37 -31.51
CA GLU A 266 4.16 2.19 -32.36
C GLU A 266 2.84 2.51 -31.66
N THR A 267 2.70 2.19 -30.39
CA THR A 267 1.50 2.53 -29.58
C THR A 267 1.45 4.02 -29.28
N VAL A 268 2.60 4.63 -28.96
CA VAL A 268 2.71 6.08 -28.80
C VAL A 268 2.38 6.81 -30.10
N ASP A 269 2.91 6.33 -31.24
CA ASP A 269 2.66 6.91 -32.55
C ASP A 269 1.18 6.77 -32.96
N LYS A 270 0.50 5.66 -32.61
CA LYS A 270 -0.95 5.50 -32.80
C LYS A 270 -1.77 6.48 -31.97
N ILE A 271 -1.38 6.70 -30.70
CA ILE A 271 -2.04 7.70 -29.84
C ILE A 271 -1.81 9.10 -30.38
N LEU A 272 -0.58 9.44 -30.77
CA LEU A 272 -0.26 10.77 -31.29
C LEU A 272 -0.86 11.02 -32.67
N ALA A 273 -1.05 9.99 -33.52
CA ALA A 273 -1.71 10.10 -34.80
C ALA A 273 -3.23 10.34 -34.69
N PHE A 274 -3.82 10.11 -33.52
CA PHE A 274 -5.23 10.36 -33.25
C PHE A 274 -5.50 11.83 -32.88
N PHE A 275 -4.49 12.57 -32.42
CA PHE A 275 -4.54 14.01 -32.13
C PHE A 275 -3.99 14.83 -33.30
#